data_38baaa90f222f5288aef70ef53f3aa86
#
_entry.id   38baaa90f222f5288aef70ef53f3aa86
#
_cell.length_a   1.000
_cell.length_b   1.000
_cell.length_c   1.000
_cell.angle_alpha   90.00
_cell.angle_beta   90.00
_cell.angle_gamma   90.00
#
_symmetry.space_group_name_H-M   'P 1'
#
loop_
_entity.id
_entity.type
_entity.pdbx_description
1 polymer ?
#
loop_
_entity_poly.entity_id
_entity_poly.type
_entity_poly.pdbx_seq_one_letter_code
_entity_poly.pdbx_strand_id
1 'polypeptide(L)'
;SIVTDGIIEDEPDWIKYCLSVGKAIADGKRKPLKLVLIGIGQDVDEGQLERFDDMFEGSGIDYDLWSHGMVASMQDESDILAVLYGELMDEEIIVASSGSVEDGSGKVLASWTDGLPGKFRVILPKGQTTLVIRTPHARVEQAPSEAI
;
A
#
# COMPACT_ATOMS: atom_id res chain seq x y z
N SER A 1 9.93 0.20 -4.71
CA SER A 1 8.98 -0.68 -5.42
C SER A 1 9.64 -1.35 -6.61
N ILE A 2 9.15 -2.49 -6.98
CA ILE A 2 9.52 -3.24 -8.18
C ILE A 2 8.23 -3.45 -8.97
N VAL A 3 8.27 -3.20 -10.27
CA VAL A 3 7.12 -3.38 -11.16
C VAL A 3 7.51 -4.45 -12.19
N THR A 4 6.63 -5.43 -12.39
CA THR A 4 6.81 -6.49 -13.39
C THR A 4 5.55 -6.64 -14.24
N ASP A 5 5.74 -6.95 -15.51
CA ASP A 5 4.69 -7.27 -16.48
C ASP A 5 4.73 -8.76 -16.92
N GLY A 6 5.53 -9.57 -16.23
CA GLY A 6 5.72 -10.97 -16.55
C GLY A 6 6.29 -11.77 -15.37
N ILE A 7 6.80 -12.96 -15.67
CA ILE A 7 7.38 -13.90 -14.72
C ILE A 7 8.82 -13.50 -14.36
N ILE A 8 9.18 -13.56 -13.09
CA ILE A 8 10.53 -13.34 -12.59
C ILE A 8 11.29 -14.68 -12.70
N GLU A 9 12.24 -14.79 -13.62
CA GLU A 9 12.90 -16.05 -13.98
C GLU A 9 13.90 -16.58 -12.92
N ASP A 10 14.51 -15.67 -12.14
CA ASP A 10 15.53 -16.01 -11.14
C ASP A 10 14.96 -16.10 -9.70
N GLU A 11 13.68 -16.48 -9.58
CA GLU A 11 12.95 -16.59 -8.31
C GLU A 11 13.75 -17.27 -7.18
N PRO A 12 14.42 -18.44 -7.36
CA PRO A 12 15.12 -19.11 -6.26
C PRO A 12 16.31 -18.31 -5.71
N ASP A 13 17.06 -17.64 -6.56
CA ASP A 13 18.20 -16.81 -6.14
C ASP A 13 17.72 -15.52 -5.47
N TRP A 14 16.63 -14.96 -5.98
CA TRP A 14 15.99 -13.81 -5.41
C TRP A 14 15.44 -14.06 -4.00
N ILE A 15 14.71 -15.16 -3.80
CA ILE A 15 14.22 -15.58 -2.48
C ILE A 15 15.37 -15.73 -1.49
N LYS A 16 16.44 -16.43 -1.87
CA LYS A 16 17.63 -16.61 -1.03
C LYS A 16 18.27 -15.28 -0.64
N TYR A 17 18.36 -14.34 -1.57
CA TYR A 17 18.90 -13.03 -1.30
C TYR A 17 18.00 -12.25 -0.33
N CYS A 18 16.68 -12.22 -0.55
CA CYS A 18 15.73 -11.54 0.30
C CYS A 18 15.69 -12.09 1.74
N LEU A 19 15.73 -13.41 1.90
CA LEU A 19 15.85 -14.04 3.23
C LEU A 19 17.12 -13.59 3.95
N SER A 20 18.25 -13.45 3.24
CA SER A 20 19.50 -12.96 3.84
C SER A 20 19.38 -11.50 4.27
N VAL A 21 18.68 -10.68 3.51
CA VAL A 21 18.41 -9.26 3.82
C VAL A 21 17.47 -9.16 5.03
N GLY A 22 16.36 -9.89 5.05
CA GLY A 22 15.41 -9.90 6.15
C GLY A 22 16.07 -10.35 7.46
N LYS A 23 16.93 -11.39 7.40
CA LYS A 23 17.72 -11.82 8.56
C LYS A 23 18.66 -10.73 9.05
N ALA A 24 19.34 -10.02 8.14
CA ALA A 24 20.25 -8.95 8.53
C ALA A 24 19.52 -7.76 9.20
N ILE A 25 18.27 -7.50 8.78
CA ILE A 25 17.39 -6.49 9.40
C ILE A 25 16.93 -6.97 10.78
N ALA A 26 16.42 -8.18 10.90
CA ALA A 26 15.98 -8.77 12.16
C ALA A 26 17.13 -8.82 13.19
N ASP A 27 18.36 -9.13 12.75
CA ASP A 27 19.58 -9.11 13.58
C ASP A 27 20.08 -7.68 13.93
N GLY A 28 19.42 -6.62 13.45
CA GLY A 28 19.83 -5.22 13.66
C GLY A 28 21.12 -4.82 12.89
N LYS A 29 21.56 -5.63 11.94
CA LYS A 29 22.76 -5.38 11.11
C LYS A 29 22.48 -4.49 9.89
N ARG A 30 21.22 -4.30 9.57
CA ARG A 30 20.75 -3.48 8.45
C ARG A 30 19.54 -2.65 8.87
N LYS A 31 19.39 -1.47 8.29
CA LYS A 31 18.20 -0.63 8.49
C LYS A 31 16.96 -1.31 7.91
N PRO A 32 15.79 -1.12 8.54
CA PRO A 32 14.52 -1.60 8.01
C PRO A 32 14.29 -1.18 6.56
N LEU A 33 13.73 -2.09 5.78
CA LEU A 33 13.38 -1.92 4.38
C LEU A 33 12.08 -2.66 4.12
N LYS A 34 11.10 -2.03 3.50
CA LYS A 34 9.90 -2.68 2.95
C LYS A 34 9.97 -2.59 1.42
N LEU A 35 9.69 -3.69 0.76
CA LEU A 35 9.63 -3.79 -0.70
C LEU A 35 8.18 -4.02 -1.12
N VAL A 36 7.76 -3.34 -2.18
CA VAL A 36 6.45 -3.55 -2.79
C VAL A 36 6.66 -4.04 -4.22
N LEU A 37 6.08 -5.20 -4.52
CA LEU A 37 6.10 -5.82 -5.83
C LEU A 37 4.74 -5.61 -6.49
N ILE A 38 4.73 -4.99 -7.66
CA ILE A 38 3.51 -4.67 -8.40
C ILE A 38 3.52 -5.45 -9.71
N GLY A 39 2.55 -6.34 -9.87
CA GLY A 39 2.29 -7.02 -11.13
C GLY A 39 1.33 -6.21 -12.00
N ILE A 40 1.66 -6.04 -13.28
CA ILE A 40 0.82 -5.33 -14.25
C ILE A 40 0.45 -6.26 -15.40
N GLY A 41 -0.87 -6.39 -15.66
CA GLY A 41 -1.36 -7.13 -16.79
C GLY A 41 -1.63 -8.61 -16.52
N GLN A 42 -1.86 -9.37 -17.61
CA GLN A 42 -2.34 -10.74 -17.55
C GLN A 42 -1.23 -11.80 -17.61
N ASP A 43 -0.01 -11.40 -17.94
CA ASP A 43 1.14 -12.31 -18.07
C ASP A 43 1.92 -12.47 -16.76
N VAL A 44 1.48 -11.82 -15.69
CA VAL A 44 2.04 -11.93 -14.35
C VAL A 44 1.49 -13.17 -13.67
N ASP A 45 2.39 -13.96 -13.07
CA ASP A 45 2.01 -15.09 -12.21
C ASP A 45 1.76 -14.57 -10.78
N GLU A 46 0.48 -14.34 -10.44
CA GLU A 46 0.07 -13.88 -9.11
C GLU A 46 0.58 -14.84 -8.00
N GLY A 47 0.55 -16.15 -8.25
CA GLY A 47 1.10 -17.13 -7.31
C GLY A 47 2.61 -16.98 -7.08
N GLN A 48 3.36 -16.42 -8.04
CA GLN A 48 4.76 -16.05 -7.82
C GLN A 48 4.88 -14.83 -6.90
N LEU A 49 4.01 -13.83 -7.06
CA LEU A 49 4.00 -12.65 -6.19
C LEU A 49 3.63 -13.04 -4.74
N GLU A 50 2.65 -13.93 -4.55
CA GLU A 50 2.29 -14.49 -3.25
C GLU A 50 3.47 -15.23 -2.61
N ARG A 51 4.21 -16.05 -3.37
CA ARG A 51 5.41 -16.74 -2.85
C ARG A 51 6.51 -15.80 -2.41
N PHE A 52 6.64 -14.62 -3.03
CA PHE A 52 7.56 -13.58 -2.57
C PHE A 52 7.08 -12.94 -1.26
N ASP A 53 5.80 -12.65 -1.15
CA ASP A 53 5.19 -12.06 0.05
C ASP A 53 5.33 -13.03 1.24
N ASP A 54 4.97 -14.29 1.03
CA ASP A 54 4.95 -15.34 2.07
C ASP A 54 6.32 -15.95 2.37
N MET A 55 7.41 -15.55 1.67
CA MET A 55 8.71 -16.22 1.81
C MET A 55 9.30 -16.21 3.22
N PHE A 56 8.87 -15.30 4.06
CA PHE A 56 9.30 -15.21 5.45
C PHE A 56 8.50 -16.10 6.40
N GLU A 57 7.33 -16.58 5.98
CA GLU A 57 6.51 -17.50 6.77
C GLU A 57 7.26 -18.79 7.06
N GLY A 58 7.30 -19.19 8.32
CA GLY A 58 8.02 -20.40 8.74
C GLY A 58 9.54 -20.35 8.63
N SER A 59 10.13 -19.24 8.17
CA SER A 59 11.59 -19.09 8.03
C SER A 59 12.31 -18.91 9.36
N GLY A 60 11.59 -18.57 10.44
CA GLY A 60 12.17 -18.20 11.74
C GLY A 60 12.79 -16.79 11.76
N ILE A 61 12.58 -15.99 10.72
CA ILE A 61 13.00 -14.60 10.62
C ILE A 61 11.80 -13.72 10.99
N ASP A 62 11.91 -12.99 12.09
CA ASP A 62 10.86 -12.07 12.56
C ASP A 62 10.98 -10.72 11.84
N TYR A 63 10.80 -10.74 10.53
CA TYR A 63 10.76 -9.57 9.67
C TYR A 63 10.09 -9.90 8.35
N ASP A 64 9.05 -9.16 8.01
CA ASP A 64 8.42 -9.22 6.71
C ASP A 64 8.94 -8.10 5.81
N LEU A 65 9.61 -8.49 4.72
CA LEU A 65 10.25 -7.57 3.78
C LEU A 65 9.30 -7.14 2.66
N TRP A 66 8.32 -7.97 2.30
CA TRP A 66 7.53 -7.81 1.09
C TRP A 66 6.07 -7.45 1.34
N SER A 67 5.50 -6.78 0.38
CA SER A 67 4.07 -6.76 0.07
C SER A 67 3.90 -6.80 -1.44
N HIS A 68 2.80 -7.31 -1.92
CA HIS A 68 2.52 -7.34 -3.34
C HIS A 68 1.15 -6.74 -3.66
N GLY A 69 0.97 -6.32 -4.92
CA GLY A 69 -0.30 -5.87 -5.44
C GLY A 69 -0.40 -6.12 -6.94
N MET A 70 -1.61 -6.22 -7.44
CA MET A 70 -1.91 -6.42 -8.85
C MET A 70 -2.64 -5.23 -9.45
N VAL A 71 -2.23 -4.85 -10.65
CA VAL A 71 -2.93 -3.88 -11.49
C VAL A 71 -3.34 -4.59 -12.77
N ALA A 72 -4.62 -4.87 -12.93
CA ALA A 72 -5.15 -5.63 -14.07
C ALA A 72 -4.87 -4.96 -15.43
N SER A 73 -4.87 -3.64 -15.46
CA SER A 73 -4.43 -2.83 -16.61
C SER A 73 -3.98 -1.47 -16.10
N MET A 74 -2.81 -1.03 -16.50
CA MET A 74 -2.35 0.32 -16.24
C MET A 74 -2.97 1.27 -17.26
N GLN A 75 -3.89 2.12 -16.81
CA GLN A 75 -4.47 3.18 -17.67
C GLN A 75 -3.71 4.50 -17.50
N ASP A 76 -3.20 4.74 -16.29
CA ASP A 76 -2.31 5.87 -16.01
C ASP A 76 -1.40 5.55 -14.79
N GLU A 77 -0.48 6.48 -14.50
CA GLU A 77 0.44 6.35 -13.36
C GLU A 77 -0.27 6.30 -12.00
N SER A 78 -1.51 6.78 -11.92
CA SER A 78 -2.28 6.81 -10.68
C SER A 78 -2.67 5.42 -10.20
N ASP A 79 -2.81 4.44 -11.09
CA ASP A 79 -3.12 3.06 -10.74
C ASP A 79 -1.97 2.43 -9.94
N ILE A 80 -0.72 2.63 -10.36
CA ILE A 80 0.47 2.15 -9.63
C ILE A 80 0.59 2.86 -8.28
N LEU A 81 0.38 4.18 -8.27
CA LEU A 81 0.45 4.95 -7.03
C LEU A 81 -0.62 4.51 -6.02
N ALA A 82 -1.82 4.18 -6.48
CA ALA A 82 -2.90 3.69 -5.61
C ALA A 82 -2.51 2.37 -4.92
N VAL A 83 -1.93 1.41 -5.67
CA VAL A 83 -1.42 0.16 -5.10
C VAL A 83 -0.27 0.44 -4.13
N LEU A 84 0.73 1.23 -4.54
CA LEU A 84 1.87 1.59 -3.68
C LEU A 84 1.43 2.21 -2.36
N TYR A 85 0.54 3.18 -2.40
CA TYR A 85 0.03 3.81 -1.17
C TYR A 85 -0.82 2.85 -0.36
N GLY A 86 -1.59 1.96 -1.01
CA GLY A 86 -2.36 0.93 -0.33
C GLY A 86 -1.49 -0.01 0.52
N GLU A 87 -0.30 -0.38 -0.01
CA GLU A 87 0.63 -1.30 0.62
C GLU A 87 1.60 -0.64 1.62
N LEU A 88 1.96 0.64 1.39
CA LEU A 88 2.92 1.36 2.23
C LEU A 88 2.29 2.13 3.38
N MET A 89 1.00 2.48 3.25
CA MET A 89 0.28 3.22 4.27
C MET A 89 -0.55 2.28 5.12
N ASP A 90 -0.40 2.38 6.43
CA ASP A 90 -1.26 1.71 7.39
C ASP A 90 -1.96 2.73 8.30
N GLU A 91 -2.88 2.23 9.16
CA GLU A 91 -3.66 3.07 10.06
C GLU A 91 -2.81 3.69 11.18
N GLU A 92 -1.61 3.18 11.44
CA GLU A 92 -0.69 3.68 12.48
C GLU A 92 0.15 4.86 11.98
N ILE A 93 0.31 5.02 10.64
CA ILE A 93 1.06 6.14 10.08
C ILE A 93 0.23 7.42 10.17
N ILE A 94 0.67 8.37 10.96
CA ILE A 94 0.04 9.68 11.09
C ILE A 94 0.61 10.64 10.04
N VAL A 95 -0.24 11.13 9.15
CA VAL A 95 0.14 12.03 8.03
C VAL A 95 -0.12 13.51 8.31
N ALA A 96 -0.94 13.81 9.30
CA ALA A 96 -1.18 15.17 9.77
C ALA A 96 -1.57 15.19 11.25
N SER A 97 -1.35 16.29 11.95
CA SER A 97 -1.69 16.44 13.38
C SER A 97 -3.19 16.37 13.66
N SER A 98 -4.01 16.70 12.68
CA SER A 98 -5.47 16.56 12.74
C SER A 98 -6.04 16.55 11.32
N GLY A 99 -7.28 16.13 11.17
CA GLY A 99 -7.96 16.18 9.88
C GLY A 99 -9.44 15.86 9.95
N SER A 100 -10.13 16.13 8.86
CA SER A 100 -11.52 15.73 8.65
C SER A 100 -11.74 15.27 7.22
N VAL A 101 -12.75 14.45 7.04
CA VAL A 101 -13.26 14.04 5.74
C VAL A 101 -14.70 14.47 5.64
N GLU A 102 -15.02 15.20 4.59
CA GLU A 102 -16.34 15.72 4.27
C GLU A 102 -16.83 15.09 2.97
N ASP A 103 -18.14 14.97 2.78
CA ASP A 103 -18.71 14.69 1.47
C ASP A 103 -18.77 15.95 0.59
N GLY A 104 -19.17 15.79 -0.68
CA GLY A 104 -19.29 16.91 -1.63
C GLY A 104 -20.29 18.01 -1.21
N SER A 105 -21.17 17.76 -0.23
CA SER A 105 -22.09 18.74 0.34
C SER A 105 -21.48 19.51 1.53
N GLY A 106 -20.31 19.13 2.00
CA GLY A 106 -19.64 19.70 3.18
C GLY A 106 -20.02 19.04 4.50
N LYS A 107 -20.74 17.90 4.46
CA LYS A 107 -21.04 17.13 5.66
C LYS A 107 -19.83 16.36 6.11
N VAL A 108 -19.42 16.51 7.37
CA VAL A 108 -18.31 15.78 7.96
C VAL A 108 -18.70 14.31 8.13
N LEU A 109 -17.91 13.41 7.55
CA LEU A 109 -18.05 11.96 7.62
C LEU A 109 -17.18 11.36 8.73
N ALA A 110 -15.97 11.92 8.92
CA ALA A 110 -15.04 11.52 9.98
C ALA A 110 -14.14 12.69 10.35
N SER A 111 -13.60 12.67 11.58
CA SER A 111 -12.63 13.67 12.04
C SER A 111 -11.67 13.07 13.05
N TRP A 112 -10.44 13.57 13.06
CA TRP A 112 -9.34 13.19 13.95
C TRP A 112 -8.72 14.43 14.55
N THR A 113 -8.64 14.48 15.87
CA THR A 113 -8.05 15.61 16.63
C THR A 113 -6.60 15.35 17.03
N ASP A 114 -6.23 14.07 17.17
CA ASP A 114 -4.94 13.62 17.69
C ASP A 114 -4.07 12.90 16.63
N GLY A 115 -4.34 13.17 15.35
CA GLY A 115 -3.60 12.62 14.23
C GLY A 115 -4.51 12.02 13.15
N LEU A 116 -4.35 12.50 11.92
CA LEU A 116 -4.99 11.91 10.75
C LEU A 116 -4.16 10.69 10.30
N PRO A 117 -4.72 9.47 10.29
CA PRO A 117 -4.00 8.31 9.78
C PRO A 117 -3.82 8.37 8.27
N GLY A 118 -2.75 7.75 7.77
CA GLY A 118 -2.44 7.67 6.34
C GLY A 118 -3.43 6.80 5.55
N LYS A 119 -4.12 5.87 6.25
CA LYS A 119 -5.15 5.00 5.69
C LYS A 119 -6.37 4.98 6.61
N PHE A 120 -7.54 5.20 6.06
CA PHE A 120 -8.79 5.20 6.81
C PHE A 120 -9.97 4.78 5.91
N ARG A 121 -11.08 4.41 6.55
CA ARG A 121 -12.31 4.08 5.84
C ARG A 121 -13.43 5.00 6.29
N VAL A 122 -14.21 5.49 5.33
CA VAL A 122 -15.42 6.28 5.57
C VAL A 122 -16.58 5.72 4.74
N ILE A 123 -17.81 5.87 5.27
CA ILE A 123 -19.00 5.51 4.52
C ILE A 123 -19.48 6.75 3.78
N LEU A 124 -19.42 6.70 2.45
CA LEU A 124 -19.91 7.78 1.60
C LEU A 124 -21.43 7.62 1.41
N PRO A 125 -22.23 8.66 1.67
CA PRO A 125 -23.67 8.60 1.42
C PRO A 125 -23.97 8.32 -0.05
N LYS A 126 -25.05 7.56 -0.31
CA LYS A 126 -25.46 7.20 -1.68
C LYS A 126 -25.69 8.45 -2.53
N GLY A 127 -25.07 8.44 -3.72
CA GLY A 127 -25.16 9.57 -4.67
C GLY A 127 -24.09 10.64 -4.50
N GLN A 128 -23.24 10.51 -3.50
CA GLN A 128 -22.03 11.36 -3.37
C GLN A 128 -20.88 10.72 -4.15
N THR A 129 -20.16 11.54 -4.90
CA THR A 129 -19.02 11.11 -5.74
C THR A 129 -17.75 11.86 -5.42
N THR A 130 -17.77 12.69 -4.38
CA THR A 130 -16.65 13.54 -4.00
C THR A 130 -16.41 13.44 -2.49
N LEU A 131 -15.14 13.28 -2.13
CA LEU A 131 -14.62 13.42 -0.77
C LEU A 131 -13.73 14.65 -0.69
N VAL A 132 -13.83 15.40 0.39
CA VAL A 132 -12.95 16.50 0.70
C VAL A 132 -12.20 16.19 1.99
N ILE A 133 -10.89 16.05 1.89
CA ILE A 133 -10.00 15.84 3.03
C ILE A 133 -9.42 17.20 3.43
N ARG A 134 -9.58 17.55 4.70
CA ARG A 134 -9.01 18.78 5.26
C ARG A 134 -7.98 18.44 6.32
N THR A 135 -6.86 19.11 6.26
CA THR A 135 -5.82 19.12 7.29
C THR A 135 -5.51 20.56 7.69
N PRO A 136 -4.71 20.81 8.73
CA PRO A 136 -4.30 22.18 9.09
C PRO A 136 -3.61 22.96 7.95
N HIS A 137 -3.02 22.22 6.99
CA HIS A 137 -2.18 22.83 5.94
C HIS A 137 -2.67 22.56 4.52
N ALA A 138 -3.68 21.70 4.33
CA ALA A 138 -4.14 21.30 3.00
C ALA A 138 -5.64 21.02 2.94
N ARG A 139 -6.20 21.23 1.75
CA ARG A 139 -7.53 20.77 1.34
C ARG A 139 -7.36 19.96 0.06
N VAL A 140 -7.74 18.71 0.10
CA VAL A 140 -7.69 17.80 -1.06
C VAL A 140 -9.10 17.37 -1.41
N GLU A 141 -9.46 17.44 -2.67
CA GLU A 141 -10.73 16.96 -3.19
C GLU A 141 -10.45 15.74 -4.08
N GLN A 142 -11.14 14.66 -3.82
CA GLN A 142 -10.89 13.38 -4.48
C GLN A 142 -12.19 12.66 -4.79
N ALA A 143 -12.27 12.03 -5.95
CA ALA A 143 -13.27 11.00 -6.19
C ALA A 143 -12.86 9.74 -5.40
N PRO A 144 -13.78 9.11 -4.64
CA PRO A 144 -13.46 7.85 -4.01
C PRO A 144 -13.16 6.80 -5.08
N SER A 145 -12.08 6.04 -4.90
CA SER A 145 -11.90 4.80 -5.63
C SER A 145 -13.07 3.86 -5.27
N GLU A 146 -13.63 3.15 -6.23
CA GLU A 146 -14.68 2.16 -5.94
C GLU A 146 -14.16 1.23 -4.84
N ALA A 147 -14.94 1.14 -3.76
CA ALA A 147 -14.60 0.22 -2.68
C ALA A 147 -14.69 -1.20 -3.22
N ILE A 148 -13.59 -1.91 -3.17
CA ILE A 148 -13.53 -3.35 -3.40
C ILE A 148 -14.23 -4.07 -2.24
#